data_d2fac770937988c9fc448372109b667e
#
_entry.id   d2fac770937988c9fc448372109b667e
#
_cell.length_a   1.000
_cell.length_b   1.000
_cell.length_c   1.000
_cell.angle_alpha   90.00
_cell.angle_beta   90.00
_cell.angle_gamma   90.00
#
_symmetry.space_group_name_H-M   'P 1'
#
loop_
_entity.id
_entity.type
_entity.pdbx_description
1 polymer ?
#
loop_
_entity_poly.entity_id
_entity_poly.type
_entity_poly.pdbx_seq_one_letter_code
_entity_poly.pdbx_strand_id
1 'polypeptide(L)'
;MKNLLAGVIDIHVHIGPEAFKQRKYTEYTLAEEVQAAGAKALVMKAHVFETATRAQLAQPHFPQLKLFGGIALNQETGGLNASAVKAVANLGGKVVWLPTLFARHELAQKGLPGGISCFEEGSTEKMSKACEDVLEAIAETNMILATGHLSVSEQVAVVKEAYNLGIKHILVNHPALFRIGMDVKTQEKLLKYGVFFERNYGGSRLPESSVFEKHFAKNLADIRALGV
;
A
#
# COMPACT_ATOMS: atom_id res chain seq x y z
N MET A 1 18.71 -24.66 10.05
CA MET A 1 18.20 -23.29 10.31
C MET A 1 16.68 -23.31 10.19
N LYS A 2 15.96 -22.69 11.12
CA LYS A 2 14.50 -22.54 10.98
C LYS A 2 14.23 -21.67 9.73
N ASN A 3 13.31 -22.13 8.87
CA ASN A 3 12.86 -21.33 7.73
C ASN A 3 12.02 -20.15 8.25
N LEU A 4 12.61 -18.96 8.25
CA LEU A 4 11.98 -17.73 8.76
C LEU A 4 10.79 -17.27 7.92
N LEU A 5 10.66 -17.76 6.69
CA LEU A 5 9.58 -17.40 5.77
C LEU A 5 8.40 -18.39 5.84
N ALA A 6 8.55 -19.50 6.57
CA ALA A 6 7.46 -20.47 6.70
C ALA A 6 6.24 -19.85 7.39
N GLY A 7 5.09 -19.90 6.69
CA GLY A 7 3.83 -19.36 7.17
C GLY A 7 3.65 -17.84 7.02
N VAL A 8 4.63 -17.12 6.47
CA VAL A 8 4.55 -15.67 6.22
C VAL A 8 3.43 -15.35 5.23
N ILE A 9 2.78 -14.22 5.47
CA ILE A 9 1.88 -13.57 4.53
C ILE A 9 2.52 -12.24 4.15
N ASP A 10 2.91 -12.07 2.87
CA ASP A 10 3.42 -10.80 2.37
C ASP A 10 2.28 -10.03 1.68
N ILE A 11 1.95 -8.86 2.20
CA ILE A 11 0.81 -8.06 1.71
C ILE A 11 1.20 -6.96 0.72
N HIS A 12 2.47 -6.87 0.30
CA HIS A 12 2.92 -5.79 -0.57
C HIS A 12 4.14 -6.18 -1.40
N VAL A 13 3.97 -6.97 -2.44
CA VAL A 13 5.05 -7.34 -3.35
C VAL A 13 4.76 -6.92 -4.78
N HIS A 14 5.69 -6.15 -5.35
CA HIS A 14 5.56 -5.69 -6.73
C HIS A 14 5.89 -6.75 -7.75
N ILE A 15 5.02 -6.87 -8.76
CA ILE A 15 5.19 -7.77 -9.91
C ILE A 15 5.28 -7.00 -11.22
N GLY A 16 5.90 -7.61 -12.23
CA GLY A 16 5.94 -7.15 -13.61
C GLY A 16 5.10 -8.03 -14.53
N PRO A 17 4.87 -7.57 -15.77
CA PRO A 17 5.35 -6.32 -16.33
C PRO A 17 4.70 -5.09 -15.68
N GLU A 18 5.45 -3.99 -15.58
CA GLU A 18 4.97 -2.71 -15.08
C GLU A 18 5.48 -1.58 -15.98
N ALA A 19 4.63 -0.58 -16.28
CA ALA A 19 4.90 0.39 -17.32
C ALA A 19 6.10 1.31 -17.05
N PHE A 20 6.35 1.67 -15.78
CA PHE A 20 7.36 2.68 -15.42
C PHE A 20 8.63 2.10 -14.79
N LYS A 21 8.62 0.80 -14.46
CA LYS A 21 9.76 0.17 -13.83
C LYS A 21 9.83 -1.31 -14.17
N GLN A 22 10.98 -1.73 -14.69
CA GLN A 22 11.22 -3.15 -14.87
C GLN A 22 11.21 -3.85 -13.50
N ARG A 23 10.43 -4.92 -13.40
CA ARG A 23 10.37 -5.78 -12.22
C ARG A 23 11.07 -7.11 -12.48
N LYS A 24 11.65 -7.68 -11.43
CA LYS A 24 12.34 -8.96 -11.51
C LYS A 24 11.37 -10.12 -11.76
N TYR A 25 10.18 -10.05 -11.17
CA TYR A 25 9.24 -11.15 -11.10
C TYR A 25 7.94 -10.86 -11.84
N THR A 26 7.43 -11.89 -12.52
CA THR A 26 6.03 -12.01 -12.90
C THR A 26 5.23 -12.61 -11.74
N GLU A 27 3.89 -12.68 -11.87
CA GLU A 27 3.03 -13.39 -10.91
C GLU A 27 3.43 -14.85 -10.71
N TYR A 28 3.85 -15.53 -11.77
CA TYR A 28 4.23 -16.96 -11.74
C TYR A 28 5.58 -17.17 -11.07
N THR A 29 6.62 -16.47 -11.52
CA THR A 29 7.97 -16.63 -10.97
C THR A 29 8.08 -16.18 -9.52
N LEU A 30 7.29 -15.18 -9.12
CA LEU A 30 7.21 -14.77 -7.72
C LEU A 30 6.50 -15.82 -6.87
N ALA A 31 5.36 -16.33 -7.33
CA ALA A 31 4.59 -17.34 -6.60
C ALA A 31 5.40 -18.64 -6.41
N GLU A 32 6.18 -19.04 -7.42
CA GLU A 32 7.08 -20.18 -7.33
C GLU A 32 8.14 -20.02 -6.22
N GLU A 33 8.86 -18.87 -6.21
CA GLU A 33 9.87 -18.61 -5.17
C GLU A 33 9.24 -18.51 -3.77
N VAL A 34 8.10 -17.85 -3.66
CA VAL A 34 7.42 -17.62 -2.37
C VAL A 34 6.83 -18.93 -1.83
N GLN A 35 6.27 -19.79 -2.69
CA GLN A 35 5.81 -21.12 -2.29
C GLN A 35 6.98 -22.01 -1.85
N ALA A 36 8.08 -22.01 -2.60
CA ALA A 36 9.29 -22.76 -2.23
C ALA A 36 9.88 -22.28 -0.88
N ALA A 37 9.73 -21.00 -0.57
CA ALA A 37 10.12 -20.44 0.73
C ALA A 37 9.14 -20.80 1.88
N GLY A 38 8.02 -21.47 1.58
CA GLY A 38 7.05 -21.93 2.58
C GLY A 38 6.10 -20.82 3.09
N ALA A 39 5.96 -19.72 2.38
CA ALA A 39 5.00 -18.67 2.71
C ALA A 39 3.56 -19.17 2.53
N LYS A 40 2.62 -18.56 3.23
CA LYS A 40 1.20 -18.97 3.25
C LYS A 40 0.35 -18.18 2.26
N ALA A 41 0.66 -16.91 2.08
CA ALA A 41 -0.09 -16.04 1.16
C ALA A 41 0.77 -14.88 0.65
N LEU A 42 0.32 -14.29 -0.45
CA LEU A 42 0.95 -13.18 -1.13
C LEU A 42 -0.11 -12.23 -1.68
N VAL A 43 0.05 -10.92 -1.46
CA VAL A 43 -0.70 -9.89 -2.16
C VAL A 43 0.19 -9.20 -3.19
N MET A 44 -0.13 -9.41 -4.45
CA MET A 44 0.58 -8.82 -5.58
C MET A 44 0.17 -7.36 -5.77
N LYS A 45 1.13 -6.51 -6.12
CA LYS A 45 0.91 -5.09 -6.38
C LYS A 45 1.51 -4.68 -7.73
N ALA A 46 0.79 -3.81 -8.44
CA ALA A 46 1.31 -2.98 -9.52
C ALA A 46 0.86 -1.53 -9.31
N HIS A 47 1.60 -0.57 -9.87
CA HIS A 47 1.21 0.83 -9.72
C HIS A 47 0.17 1.28 -10.76
N VAL A 48 0.13 0.63 -11.92
CA VAL A 48 -0.61 1.13 -13.09
C VAL A 48 -1.79 0.26 -13.51
N PHE A 49 -1.90 -0.95 -12.96
CA PHE A 49 -3.00 -1.87 -13.23
C PHE A 49 -3.44 -2.57 -11.94
N GLU A 50 -4.66 -3.09 -11.95
CA GLU A 50 -5.10 -4.00 -10.90
C GLU A 50 -4.37 -5.36 -11.00
N THR A 51 -4.26 -6.07 -9.91
CA THR A 51 -3.55 -7.34 -9.84
C THR A 51 -4.42 -8.51 -9.36
N ALA A 52 -5.72 -8.26 -9.11
CA ALA A 52 -6.65 -9.29 -8.68
C ALA A 52 -6.87 -10.33 -9.78
N THR A 53 -7.06 -9.90 -11.04
CA THR A 53 -7.17 -10.79 -12.20
C THR A 53 -5.92 -11.66 -12.36
N ARG A 54 -4.73 -11.06 -12.22
CA ARG A 54 -3.46 -11.78 -12.33
C ARG A 54 -3.30 -12.83 -11.24
N ALA A 55 -3.68 -12.50 -10.01
CA ALA A 55 -3.68 -13.44 -8.90
C ALA A 55 -4.63 -14.61 -9.13
N GLN A 56 -5.84 -14.35 -9.64
CA GLN A 56 -6.81 -15.40 -9.98
C GLN A 56 -6.30 -16.34 -11.08
N LEU A 57 -5.68 -15.79 -12.14
CA LEU A 57 -5.14 -16.60 -13.24
C LEU A 57 -3.95 -17.45 -12.80
N ALA A 58 -3.12 -16.97 -11.88
CA ALA A 58 -1.99 -17.71 -11.34
C ALA A 58 -2.41 -18.74 -10.27
N GLN A 59 -3.47 -18.49 -9.50
CA GLN A 59 -3.87 -19.30 -8.34
C GLN A 59 -3.99 -20.82 -8.62
N PRO A 60 -4.56 -21.30 -9.75
CA PRO A 60 -4.66 -22.75 -10.02
C PRO A 60 -3.31 -23.45 -10.11
N HIS A 61 -2.24 -22.74 -10.43
CA HIS A 61 -0.89 -23.29 -10.54
C HIS A 61 -0.17 -23.44 -9.18
N PHE A 62 -0.69 -22.78 -8.14
CA PHE A 62 -0.08 -22.73 -6.80
C PHE A 62 -1.08 -23.08 -5.70
N PRO A 63 -1.54 -24.32 -5.62
CA PRO A 63 -2.62 -24.72 -4.69
C PRO A 63 -2.24 -24.62 -3.21
N GLN A 64 -0.95 -24.60 -2.89
CA GLN A 64 -0.45 -24.50 -1.50
C GLN A 64 -0.21 -23.05 -1.05
N LEU A 65 -0.21 -22.08 -1.97
CA LEU A 65 -0.01 -20.66 -1.72
C LEU A 65 -1.29 -19.91 -2.06
N LYS A 66 -1.77 -19.06 -1.17
CA LYS A 66 -2.90 -18.16 -1.47
C LYS A 66 -2.40 -16.89 -2.15
N LEU A 67 -2.90 -16.65 -3.37
CA LEU A 67 -2.55 -15.49 -4.17
C LEU A 67 -3.70 -14.48 -4.17
N PHE A 68 -3.38 -13.25 -3.85
CA PHE A 68 -4.30 -12.13 -3.87
C PHE A 68 -3.71 -10.96 -4.65
N GLY A 69 -4.57 -10.07 -5.09
CA GLY A 69 -4.19 -8.80 -5.69
C GLY A 69 -4.95 -7.64 -5.09
N GLY A 70 -4.78 -6.49 -5.68
CA GLY A 70 -5.46 -5.26 -5.30
C GLY A 70 -5.34 -4.21 -6.40
N ILE A 71 -5.57 -2.95 -6.06
CA ILE A 71 -5.50 -1.82 -6.97
C ILE A 71 -4.79 -0.65 -6.33
N ALA A 72 -3.92 0.04 -7.08
CA ALA A 72 -3.36 1.33 -6.71
C ALA A 72 -4.08 2.43 -7.50
N LEU A 73 -4.67 3.39 -6.81
CA LEU A 73 -5.52 4.43 -7.39
C LEU A 73 -4.68 5.57 -8.00
N ASN A 74 -3.79 5.20 -8.91
CA ASN A 74 -3.01 6.14 -9.71
C ASN A 74 -3.80 6.57 -10.96
N GLN A 75 -3.24 7.47 -11.74
CA GLN A 75 -3.87 8.04 -12.94
C GLN A 75 -4.33 6.96 -13.93
N GLU A 76 -3.51 5.93 -14.16
CA GLU A 76 -3.76 4.86 -15.13
C GLU A 76 -4.93 3.96 -14.75
N THR A 77 -5.28 3.91 -13.47
CA THR A 77 -6.46 3.18 -12.95
C THR A 77 -7.69 4.07 -12.79
N GLY A 78 -7.61 5.31 -13.29
CA GLY A 78 -8.69 6.30 -13.20
C GLY A 78 -8.68 7.15 -11.93
N GLY A 79 -7.55 7.19 -11.20
CA GLY A 79 -7.41 7.99 -9.98
C GLY A 79 -8.27 7.48 -8.82
N LEU A 80 -8.89 8.39 -8.08
CA LEU A 80 -9.81 8.09 -7.00
C LEU A 80 -11.16 7.59 -7.59
N ASN A 81 -11.21 6.31 -7.92
CA ASN A 81 -12.29 5.67 -8.68
C ASN A 81 -12.96 4.56 -7.84
N ALA A 82 -14.08 4.89 -7.20
CA ALA A 82 -14.86 3.96 -6.39
C ALA A 82 -15.41 2.76 -7.21
N SER A 83 -15.76 2.97 -8.48
CA SER A 83 -16.23 1.89 -9.35
C SER A 83 -15.13 0.86 -9.61
N ALA A 84 -13.89 1.30 -9.81
CA ALA A 84 -12.74 0.40 -9.96
C ALA A 84 -12.49 -0.41 -8.67
N VAL A 85 -12.64 0.22 -7.50
CA VAL A 85 -12.54 -0.48 -6.20
C VAL A 85 -13.55 -1.62 -6.11
N LYS A 86 -14.83 -1.34 -6.41
CA LYS A 86 -15.90 -2.35 -6.38
C LYS A 86 -15.65 -3.47 -7.39
N ALA A 87 -15.20 -3.14 -8.59
CA ALA A 87 -14.87 -4.14 -9.61
C ALA A 87 -13.73 -5.08 -9.15
N VAL A 88 -12.66 -4.51 -8.58
CA VAL A 88 -11.53 -5.29 -8.06
C VAL A 88 -11.93 -6.14 -6.85
N ALA A 89 -12.81 -5.65 -5.99
CA ALA A 89 -13.36 -6.44 -4.88
C ALA A 89 -14.12 -7.68 -5.39
N ASN A 90 -14.95 -7.51 -6.43
CA ASN A 90 -15.67 -8.61 -7.08
C ASN A 90 -14.75 -9.66 -7.73
N LEU A 91 -13.54 -9.24 -8.13
CA LEU A 91 -12.47 -10.12 -8.60
C LEU A 91 -11.63 -10.73 -7.44
N GLY A 92 -12.07 -10.59 -6.19
CA GLY A 92 -11.37 -11.14 -5.03
C GLY A 92 -10.15 -10.33 -4.57
N GLY A 93 -10.00 -9.11 -5.05
CA GLY A 93 -8.96 -8.17 -4.58
C GLY A 93 -9.05 -7.92 -3.07
N LYS A 94 -7.91 -7.66 -2.44
CA LYS A 94 -7.83 -7.51 -0.99
C LYS A 94 -7.35 -6.16 -0.52
N VAL A 95 -6.58 -5.44 -1.32
CA VAL A 95 -5.97 -4.16 -0.92
C VAL A 95 -6.27 -3.08 -1.93
N VAL A 96 -6.69 -1.92 -1.44
CA VAL A 96 -6.78 -0.68 -2.18
C VAL A 96 -5.67 0.24 -1.67
N TRP A 97 -4.68 0.51 -2.50
CA TRP A 97 -3.71 1.57 -2.23
C TRP A 97 -4.23 2.88 -2.77
N LEU A 98 -4.39 3.87 -1.93
CA LEU A 98 -4.60 5.25 -2.37
C LEU A 98 -3.42 5.70 -3.25
N PRO A 99 -3.49 6.86 -3.92
CA PRO A 99 -2.47 7.27 -4.89
C PRO A 99 -1.05 7.05 -4.41
N THR A 100 -0.22 6.47 -5.28
CA THR A 100 1.19 6.17 -4.99
C THR A 100 2.11 7.01 -5.86
N LEU A 101 2.55 6.52 -7.04
CA LEU A 101 3.46 7.25 -7.92
C LEU A 101 2.90 8.59 -8.41
N PHE A 102 1.57 8.68 -8.51
CA PHE A 102 0.84 9.88 -8.95
C PHE A 102 0.15 10.62 -7.80
N ALA A 103 0.46 10.30 -6.54
CA ALA A 103 0.05 11.16 -5.43
C ALA A 103 0.67 12.56 -5.60
N ARG A 104 -0.12 13.61 -5.37
CA ARG A 104 0.35 15.01 -5.43
C ARG A 104 1.61 15.20 -4.57
N HIS A 105 1.60 14.62 -3.38
CA HIS A 105 2.75 14.65 -2.48
C HIS A 105 4.00 14.00 -3.08
N GLU A 106 3.87 12.81 -3.67
CA GLU A 106 4.99 12.09 -4.30
C GLU A 106 5.58 12.86 -5.50
N LEU A 107 4.72 13.49 -6.32
CA LEU A 107 5.18 14.30 -7.45
C LEU A 107 5.86 15.58 -6.95
N ALA A 108 5.31 16.25 -5.94
CA ALA A 108 5.92 17.43 -5.34
C ALA A 108 7.32 17.16 -4.77
N GLN A 109 7.54 15.99 -4.14
CA GLN A 109 8.87 15.57 -3.67
C GLN A 109 9.87 15.36 -4.80
N LYS A 110 9.41 15.17 -6.03
CA LYS A 110 10.23 15.07 -7.25
C LYS A 110 10.34 16.38 -8.02
N GLY A 111 9.76 17.47 -7.51
CA GLY A 111 9.70 18.75 -8.23
C GLY A 111 8.76 18.75 -9.43
N LEU A 112 7.83 17.80 -9.51
CA LEU A 112 6.87 17.67 -10.60
C LEU A 112 5.50 18.26 -10.21
N PRO A 113 4.80 18.96 -11.10
CA PRO A 113 3.49 19.51 -10.83
C PRO A 113 2.38 18.46 -10.90
N GLY A 114 1.19 18.82 -10.40
CA GLY A 114 -0.02 18.03 -10.52
C GLY A 114 -0.10 16.89 -9.50
N GLY A 115 -0.71 15.79 -9.93
CA GLY A 115 -0.93 14.61 -9.09
C GLY A 115 -2.28 14.59 -8.38
N ILE A 116 -2.61 13.43 -7.83
CA ILE A 116 -3.88 13.13 -7.20
C ILE A 116 -3.78 13.43 -5.69
N SER A 117 -4.75 14.17 -5.17
CA SER A 117 -4.90 14.46 -3.74
C SER A 117 -6.24 13.90 -3.24
N CYS A 118 -6.26 13.51 -1.97
CA CYS A 118 -7.51 13.18 -1.26
C CYS A 118 -8.27 14.43 -0.81
N PHE A 119 -7.66 15.61 -0.88
CA PHE A 119 -8.34 16.88 -0.57
C PHE A 119 -8.87 17.56 -1.82
N GLU A 120 -9.87 18.41 -1.63
CA GLU A 120 -10.35 19.32 -2.67
C GLU A 120 -9.22 20.24 -3.18
N GLU A 121 -9.36 20.73 -4.39
CA GLU A 121 -8.39 21.66 -4.97
C GLU A 121 -8.29 22.93 -4.11
N GLY A 122 -7.04 23.31 -3.79
CA GLY A 122 -6.77 24.48 -2.93
C GLY A 122 -7.04 24.25 -1.44
N SER A 123 -7.53 23.07 -1.03
CA SER A 123 -7.72 22.73 0.38
C SER A 123 -6.56 21.89 0.92
N THR A 124 -6.30 22.03 2.22
CA THR A 124 -5.37 21.19 3.00
C THR A 124 -6.07 20.35 4.06
N GLU A 125 -7.40 20.41 4.13
CA GLU A 125 -8.19 19.77 5.19
C GLU A 125 -9.48 19.13 4.69
N LYS A 126 -10.12 19.75 3.68
CA LYS A 126 -11.41 19.27 3.18
C LYS A 126 -11.22 18.12 2.22
N MET A 127 -11.77 16.95 2.57
CA MET A 127 -11.72 15.76 1.71
C MET A 127 -12.53 15.98 0.44
N SER A 128 -12.03 15.47 -0.67
CA SER A 128 -12.73 15.52 -1.95
C SER A 128 -13.82 14.45 -2.00
N LYS A 129 -14.93 14.75 -2.68
CA LYS A 129 -16.03 13.78 -2.87
C LYS A 129 -15.52 12.46 -3.49
N ALA A 130 -14.58 12.51 -4.41
CA ALA A 130 -14.01 11.30 -5.01
C ALA A 130 -13.27 10.44 -3.97
N CYS A 131 -12.60 11.05 -2.98
CA CYS A 131 -11.96 10.32 -1.91
C CYS A 131 -13.00 9.71 -0.96
N GLU A 132 -14.05 10.46 -0.60
CA GLU A 132 -15.15 9.95 0.22
C GLU A 132 -15.80 8.73 -0.45
N ASP A 133 -16.15 8.81 -1.73
CA ASP A 133 -16.75 7.71 -2.49
C ASP A 133 -15.85 6.45 -2.51
N VAL A 134 -14.53 6.64 -2.61
CA VAL A 134 -13.56 5.54 -2.53
C VAL A 134 -13.56 4.92 -1.13
N LEU A 135 -13.56 5.71 -0.07
CA LEU A 135 -13.59 5.19 1.30
C LEU A 135 -14.90 4.43 1.58
N GLU A 136 -16.05 4.96 1.13
CA GLU A 136 -17.32 4.26 1.20
C GLU A 136 -17.27 2.90 0.47
N ALA A 137 -16.72 2.87 -0.76
CA ALA A 137 -16.57 1.63 -1.51
C ALA A 137 -15.64 0.62 -0.81
N ILE A 138 -14.58 1.07 -0.14
CA ILE A 138 -13.69 0.21 0.66
C ILE A 138 -14.44 -0.35 1.88
N ALA A 139 -15.23 0.47 2.57
CA ALA A 139 -16.05 0.04 3.70
C ALA A 139 -17.06 -1.04 3.28
N GLU A 140 -17.80 -0.81 2.18
CA GLU A 140 -18.80 -1.74 1.64
C GLU A 140 -18.17 -3.09 1.23
N THR A 141 -16.97 -3.07 0.66
CA THR A 141 -16.30 -4.26 0.13
C THR A 141 -15.40 -4.97 1.13
N ASN A 142 -15.22 -4.40 2.33
CA ASN A 142 -14.34 -4.91 3.38
C ASN A 142 -12.90 -5.18 2.89
N MET A 143 -12.40 -4.36 1.97
CA MET A 143 -11.01 -4.42 1.53
C MET A 143 -10.09 -3.70 2.53
N ILE A 144 -8.80 -4.00 2.50
CA ILE A 144 -7.78 -3.29 3.26
C ILE A 144 -7.56 -1.93 2.59
N LEU A 145 -7.72 -0.85 3.36
CA LEU A 145 -7.30 0.48 2.97
C LEU A 145 -5.81 0.66 3.21
N ALA A 146 -5.05 1.01 2.20
CA ALA A 146 -3.64 1.36 2.31
C ALA A 146 -3.42 2.83 1.88
N THR A 147 -2.74 3.63 2.72
CA THR A 147 -2.66 5.10 2.55
C THR A 147 -1.81 5.56 1.36
N GLY A 148 -1.10 4.66 0.70
CA GLY A 148 -0.27 5.00 -0.46
C GLY A 148 0.87 5.96 -0.13
N HIS A 149 1.13 6.91 -1.05
CA HIS A 149 2.17 7.93 -0.88
C HIS A 149 1.58 9.34 -0.65
N LEU A 150 0.44 9.40 0.03
CA LEU A 150 -0.19 10.66 0.41
C LEU A 150 0.70 11.44 1.39
N SER A 151 0.48 12.75 1.48
CA SER A 151 1.08 13.57 2.53
C SER A 151 0.65 13.11 3.92
N VAL A 152 1.42 13.46 4.95
CA VAL A 152 1.08 13.09 6.33
C VAL A 152 -0.28 13.65 6.74
N SER A 153 -0.63 14.87 6.35
CA SER A 153 -1.94 15.48 6.63
C SER A 153 -3.09 14.71 5.97
N GLU A 154 -2.93 14.32 4.71
CA GLU A 154 -3.92 13.50 4.01
C GLU A 154 -4.07 12.11 4.65
N GLN A 155 -2.95 11.46 5.01
CA GLN A 155 -3.00 10.15 5.67
C GLN A 155 -3.75 10.21 7.00
N VAL A 156 -3.52 11.26 7.81
CA VAL A 156 -4.24 11.47 9.08
C VAL A 156 -5.73 11.69 8.84
N ALA A 157 -6.10 12.51 7.87
CA ALA A 157 -7.50 12.77 7.53
C ALA A 157 -8.20 11.50 7.01
N VAL A 158 -7.57 10.78 6.09
CA VAL A 158 -8.06 9.52 5.52
C VAL A 158 -8.26 8.45 6.61
N VAL A 159 -7.27 8.26 7.49
CA VAL A 159 -7.37 7.28 8.59
C VAL A 159 -8.53 7.62 9.52
N LYS A 160 -8.71 8.89 9.85
CA LYS A 160 -9.81 9.34 10.70
C LYS A 160 -11.17 9.08 10.07
N GLU A 161 -11.33 9.41 8.79
CA GLU A 161 -12.58 9.19 8.08
C GLU A 161 -12.86 7.70 7.84
N ALA A 162 -11.84 6.93 7.49
CA ALA A 162 -11.94 5.48 7.37
C ALA A 162 -12.42 4.81 8.66
N TYR A 163 -11.92 5.27 9.80
CA TYR A 163 -12.38 4.81 11.10
C TYR A 163 -13.86 5.15 11.36
N ASN A 164 -14.28 6.38 11.03
CA ASN A 164 -15.67 6.82 11.16
C ASN A 164 -16.63 5.97 10.29
N LEU A 165 -16.19 5.59 9.09
CA LEU A 165 -16.92 4.70 8.17
C LEU A 165 -16.87 3.22 8.58
N GLY A 166 -16.16 2.87 9.65
CA GLY A 166 -16.06 1.50 10.15
C GLY A 166 -15.12 0.58 9.35
N ILE A 167 -14.19 1.15 8.57
CA ILE A 167 -13.15 0.37 7.90
C ILE A 167 -12.24 -0.27 8.95
N LYS A 168 -12.19 -1.59 8.99
CA LYS A 168 -11.49 -2.35 10.04
C LYS A 168 -10.01 -2.55 9.78
N HIS A 169 -9.58 -2.51 8.54
CA HIS A 169 -8.22 -2.85 8.13
C HIS A 169 -7.59 -1.64 7.44
N ILE A 170 -6.87 -0.84 8.22
CA ILE A 170 -6.21 0.39 7.75
C ILE A 170 -4.70 0.20 7.84
N LEU A 171 -4.02 0.30 6.71
CA LEU A 171 -2.57 0.15 6.55
C LEU A 171 -1.94 1.50 6.22
N VAL A 172 -1.16 2.04 7.14
CA VAL A 172 -0.37 3.25 6.92
C VAL A 172 0.93 2.86 6.24
N ASN A 173 1.04 3.21 4.95
CA ASN A 173 2.20 2.82 4.15
C ASN A 173 3.44 3.65 4.49
N HIS A 174 4.56 2.99 4.65
CA HIS A 174 5.91 3.55 4.67
C HIS A 174 6.10 4.79 5.58
N PRO A 175 5.58 4.85 6.81
CA PRO A 175 5.60 6.08 7.62
C PRO A 175 7.01 6.64 7.82
N ALA A 176 8.02 5.77 7.94
CA ALA A 176 9.41 6.17 8.11
C ALA A 176 10.14 6.48 6.80
N LEU A 177 9.53 6.24 5.63
CA LEU A 177 10.16 6.56 4.34
C LEU A 177 10.44 8.07 4.28
N PHE A 178 11.67 8.46 3.88
CA PHE A 178 12.11 9.86 3.88
C PHE A 178 11.16 10.80 3.11
N ARG A 179 10.49 10.31 2.08
CA ARG A 179 9.48 11.07 1.30
C ARG A 179 8.16 11.25 2.03
N ILE A 180 7.81 10.36 2.95
CA ILE A 180 6.60 10.48 3.79
C ILE A 180 6.94 11.25 5.06
N GLY A 181 7.95 10.82 5.79
CA GLY A 181 8.49 11.54 6.94
C GLY A 181 7.53 11.66 8.12
N MET A 182 6.62 10.71 8.31
CA MET A 182 5.69 10.74 9.43
C MET A 182 6.46 10.55 10.75
N ASP A 183 6.37 11.51 11.66
CA ASP A 183 7.01 11.44 12.95
C ASP A 183 6.31 10.45 13.90
N VAL A 184 7.02 10.04 14.96
CA VAL A 184 6.51 9.07 15.94
C VAL A 184 5.27 9.58 16.66
N LYS A 185 5.22 10.89 17.00
CA LYS A 185 4.06 11.47 17.69
C LYS A 185 2.80 11.37 16.83
N THR A 186 2.92 11.55 15.54
CA THR A 186 1.81 11.36 14.60
C THR A 186 1.42 9.90 14.49
N GLN A 187 2.38 8.98 14.43
CA GLN A 187 2.11 7.55 14.45
C GLN A 187 1.38 7.14 15.74
N GLU A 188 1.83 7.59 16.90
CA GLU A 188 1.16 7.36 18.20
C GLU A 188 -0.31 7.81 18.19
N LYS A 189 -0.58 9.00 17.65
CA LYS A 189 -1.95 9.51 17.53
C LYS A 189 -2.85 8.65 16.63
N LEU A 190 -2.28 7.93 15.68
CA LEU A 190 -3.02 7.05 14.78
C LEU A 190 -3.33 5.69 15.42
N LEU A 191 -2.58 5.24 16.42
CA LEU A 191 -2.81 3.94 17.09
C LEU A 191 -4.23 3.76 17.62
N LYS A 192 -4.86 4.85 18.12
CA LYS A 192 -6.24 4.81 18.61
C LYS A 192 -7.28 4.41 17.56
N TYR A 193 -6.93 4.49 16.28
CA TYR A 193 -7.79 4.08 15.16
C TYR A 193 -7.55 2.62 14.73
N GLY A 194 -6.71 1.87 15.44
CA GLY A 194 -6.42 0.46 15.14
C GLY A 194 -5.66 0.24 13.83
N VAL A 195 -4.84 1.20 13.42
CA VAL A 195 -4.06 1.11 12.18
C VAL A 195 -2.88 0.14 12.30
N PHE A 196 -2.47 -0.42 11.16
CA PHE A 196 -1.20 -1.12 11.01
C PHE A 196 -0.19 -0.21 10.29
N PHE A 197 1.06 -0.22 10.75
CA PHE A 197 2.16 0.51 10.10
C PHE A 197 3.00 -0.43 9.25
N GLU A 198 3.06 -0.15 7.96
CA GLU A 198 3.86 -0.95 7.06
C GLU A 198 5.34 -0.55 7.08
N ARG A 199 6.22 -1.51 7.32
CA ARG A 199 7.67 -1.36 7.36
C ARG A 199 8.33 -2.25 6.30
N ASN A 200 8.54 -1.73 5.10
CA ASN A 200 9.07 -2.53 3.99
C ASN A 200 10.56 -2.81 4.12
N TYR A 201 10.91 -4.08 3.97
CA TYR A 201 12.30 -4.50 3.84
C TYR A 201 12.93 -4.02 2.53
N GLY A 202 12.17 -3.98 1.43
CA GLY A 202 12.68 -3.57 0.10
C GLY A 202 13.21 -2.14 0.04
N GLY A 203 12.61 -1.19 0.78
CA GLY A 203 13.15 0.16 0.97
C GLY A 203 14.52 0.17 1.65
N SER A 204 14.86 -0.93 2.29
CA SER A 204 16.10 -1.14 3.02
C SER A 204 17.25 -1.74 2.18
N ARG A 205 17.06 -2.11 0.91
CA ARG A 205 18.06 -2.78 0.05
C ARG A 205 18.62 -1.93 -1.09
N LEU A 206 18.39 -0.62 -1.08
CA LEU A 206 19.00 0.23 -2.11
C LEU A 206 20.52 0.30 -1.86
N PRO A 207 21.37 -0.08 -2.83
CA PRO A 207 22.80 -0.26 -2.64
C PRO A 207 23.60 1.03 -2.35
N GLU A 208 22.96 2.17 -2.46
CA GLU A 208 23.56 3.47 -2.17
C GLU A 208 23.27 3.94 -0.75
N SER A 209 23.66 3.10 0.12
CA SER A 209 24.21 3.18 1.48
C SER A 209 23.64 4.16 2.50
N SER A 210 23.65 5.46 2.34
CA SER A 210 23.38 6.36 3.47
C SER A 210 21.90 6.60 3.74
N VAL A 211 21.07 6.58 2.70
CA VAL A 211 19.61 6.76 2.81
C VAL A 211 18.96 5.50 3.36
N PHE A 212 19.51 4.36 2.99
CA PHE A 212 19.07 3.03 3.40
C PHE A 212 19.29 2.74 4.88
N GLU A 213 20.52 2.90 5.35
CA GLU A 213 20.86 2.68 6.76
C GLU A 213 20.06 3.61 7.66
N LYS A 214 19.89 4.87 7.25
CA LYS A 214 19.05 5.84 7.96
C LYS A 214 17.59 5.42 7.99
N HIS A 215 17.05 4.88 6.88
CA HIS A 215 15.67 4.42 6.81
C HIS A 215 15.43 3.18 7.68
N PHE A 216 16.34 2.21 7.65
CA PHE A 216 16.27 1.03 8.51
C PHE A 216 16.41 1.39 9.99
N ALA A 217 17.39 2.21 10.34
CA ALA A 217 17.57 2.70 11.69
C ALA A 217 16.35 3.47 12.20
N LYS A 218 15.76 4.33 11.34
CA LYS A 218 14.52 5.04 11.67
C LYS A 218 13.35 4.08 11.90
N ASN A 219 13.16 3.07 11.06
CA ASN A 219 12.12 2.06 11.26
C ASN A 219 12.27 1.35 12.61
N LEU A 220 13.48 0.93 12.97
CA LEU A 220 13.74 0.30 14.27
C LEU A 220 13.51 1.25 15.45
N ALA A 221 13.93 2.51 15.32
CA ALA A 221 13.70 3.53 16.34
C ALA A 221 12.20 3.80 16.55
N ASP A 222 11.44 3.94 15.47
CA ASP A 222 9.99 4.15 15.51
C ASP A 222 9.28 2.95 16.16
N ILE A 223 9.65 1.71 15.79
CA ILE A 223 9.08 0.48 16.38
C ILE A 223 9.31 0.46 17.90
N ARG A 224 10.54 0.74 18.33
CA ARG A 224 10.89 0.79 19.76
C ARG A 224 10.14 1.88 20.51
N ALA A 225 10.01 3.06 19.93
CA ALA A 225 9.31 4.19 20.53
C ALA A 225 7.80 3.93 20.68
N LEU A 226 7.20 3.21 19.73
CA LEU A 226 5.77 2.85 19.76
C LEU A 226 5.47 1.66 20.69
N GLY A 227 6.50 0.96 21.16
CA GLY A 227 6.34 -0.18 22.07
C GLY A 227 5.73 -1.43 21.40
N VAL A 228 5.89 -1.57 20.09
CA VAL A 228 5.34 -2.65 19.26
C VAL A 228 6.45 -3.43 18.57
#